data_217b73b3859075a3de52b760a3c0f2bf
#
_entry.id   217b73b3859075a3de52b760a3c0f2bf
#
_cell.length_a   1.000
_cell.length_b   1.000
_cell.length_c   1.000
_cell.angle_alpha   90.00
_cell.angle_beta   90.00
_cell.angle_gamma   90.00
#
_symmetry.space_group_name_H-M   'P 1'
#
loop_
_entity.id
_entity.type
_entity.pdbx_description
1 polymer ?
#
loop_
_entity_poly.entity_id
_entity_poly.type
_entity_poly.pdbx_seq_one_letter_code
_entity_poly.pdbx_strand_id
1 'polypeptide(L)'
;MDRFWKSPADAILPDVAFGSKITLKNMGWGGGLLHSHIQVYPTGSNQQQVTCYHYKDENNEWVVLPRWDQPEYSADDPIRFLSDGDIIRLQHGPTTRNLHSHVVQAPVSKLNNEVSCYGNTTVGDTHDHWVVEVVDDIKQGSKDHVQRVQSLTTRMRFRHQKLGCYIRADNTVLPQWGFKQIEVSCQKDVSPGDIHTYWNVESHWNDRCVYPFVFVHVSRS
;
A
#
# COMPACT_ATOMS: atom_id res chain seq x y z
N MET A 1 -18.09 28.78 27.79
CA MET A 1 -17.76 28.72 26.35
C MET A 1 -16.37 28.10 26.22
N ASP A 2 -16.30 26.80 26.33
CA ASP A 2 -15.03 26.06 26.35
C ASP A 2 -14.54 25.88 24.92
N ARG A 3 -13.51 26.64 24.55
CA ARG A 3 -12.77 26.39 23.32
C ARG A 3 -11.88 25.18 23.58
N PHE A 4 -12.32 24.02 23.12
CA PHE A 4 -11.46 22.85 23.00
C PHE A 4 -10.33 23.19 22.03
N TRP A 5 -9.15 23.44 22.56
CA TRP A 5 -7.91 23.48 21.79
C TRP A 5 -7.61 22.04 21.36
N LYS A 6 -7.91 21.69 20.10
CA LYS A 6 -7.36 20.48 19.52
C LYS A 6 -5.84 20.63 19.51
N SER A 7 -5.16 19.66 20.09
CA SER A 7 -3.70 19.59 20.05
C SER A 7 -3.25 19.58 18.60
N PRO A 8 -2.15 20.28 18.21
CA PRO A 8 -1.55 20.15 16.88
C PRO A 8 -1.15 18.72 16.52
N ALA A 9 -0.97 17.83 17.49
CA ALA A 9 -0.71 16.40 17.29
C ALA A 9 -1.87 15.64 16.63
N ASP A 10 -3.09 16.19 16.62
CA ASP A 10 -4.27 15.56 16.00
C ASP A 10 -4.44 15.92 14.51
N ALA A 11 -3.58 16.78 13.96
CA ALA A 11 -3.53 17.07 12.54
C ALA A 11 -2.69 16.01 11.83
N ILE A 12 -3.21 14.78 11.75
CA ILE A 12 -2.69 13.77 10.83
C ILE A 12 -2.86 14.37 9.43
N LEU A 13 -1.74 14.68 8.76
CA LEU A 13 -1.82 15.10 7.37
C LEU A 13 -2.46 13.96 6.59
N PRO A 14 -3.56 14.17 5.87
CA PRO A 14 -4.23 13.10 5.15
C PRO A 14 -3.39 12.60 3.96
N ASP A 15 -2.42 13.40 3.51
CA ASP A 15 -1.60 13.14 2.33
C ASP A 15 -0.56 12.05 2.61
N VAL A 16 -0.56 11.02 1.79
CA VAL A 16 0.41 9.92 1.86
C VAL A 16 1.71 10.34 1.17
N ALA A 17 2.84 10.10 1.82
CA ALA A 17 4.17 10.44 1.29
C ALA A 17 5.04 9.18 1.13
N PHE A 18 6.09 9.29 0.33
CA PHE A 18 7.16 8.29 0.30
C PHE A 18 7.79 8.18 1.71
N GLY A 19 8.13 6.96 2.12
CA GLY A 19 8.57 6.64 3.47
C GLY A 19 7.43 6.43 4.48
N SER A 20 6.16 6.69 4.12
CA SER A 20 5.03 6.40 5.00
C SER A 20 4.84 4.91 5.21
N LYS A 21 4.56 4.52 6.45
CA LYS A 21 3.96 3.23 6.78
C LYS A 21 2.45 3.33 6.57
N ILE A 22 1.89 2.40 5.82
CA ILE A 22 0.47 2.41 5.47
C ILE A 22 -0.17 1.04 5.71
N THR A 23 -1.47 1.02 5.91
CA THR A 23 -2.30 -0.17 5.74
C THR A 23 -3.21 0.03 4.53
N LEU A 24 -3.33 -0.98 3.69
CA LEU A 24 -4.13 -0.95 2.46
C LEU A 24 -5.37 -1.81 2.62
N LYS A 25 -6.55 -1.21 2.43
CA LYS A 25 -7.85 -1.86 2.53
C LYS A 25 -8.44 -2.09 1.16
N ASN A 26 -8.83 -3.33 0.87
CA ASN A 26 -9.56 -3.68 -0.35
C ASN A 26 -11.01 -3.18 -0.28
N MET A 27 -11.47 -2.56 -1.35
CA MET A 27 -12.81 -1.96 -1.41
C MET A 27 -13.88 -2.94 -1.88
N GLY A 28 -13.50 -4.01 -2.58
CA GLY A 28 -14.43 -4.94 -3.19
C GLY A 28 -14.82 -6.10 -2.29
N TRP A 29 -13.93 -6.54 -1.40
CA TRP A 29 -14.18 -7.69 -0.55
C TRP A 29 -14.22 -7.28 0.93
N GLY A 30 -15.38 -6.80 1.39
CA GLY A 30 -15.67 -6.60 2.82
C GLY A 30 -14.65 -5.80 3.64
N GLY A 31 -13.67 -5.13 3.00
CA GLY A 31 -12.69 -4.32 3.68
C GLY A 31 -11.51 -5.07 4.29
N GLY A 32 -11.12 -6.20 3.73
CA GLY A 32 -9.90 -6.89 4.14
C GLY A 32 -8.64 -6.07 3.86
N LEU A 33 -7.63 -6.22 4.71
CA LEU A 33 -6.36 -5.51 4.62
C LEU A 33 -5.32 -6.34 3.86
N LEU A 34 -4.50 -5.68 3.04
CA LEU A 34 -3.33 -6.32 2.44
C LEU A 34 -2.40 -6.78 3.56
N HIS A 35 -2.06 -8.05 3.55
CA HIS A 35 -1.41 -8.74 4.66
C HIS A 35 -0.30 -9.66 4.14
N SER A 36 0.75 -9.82 4.93
CA SER A 36 1.81 -10.78 4.66
C SER A 36 2.40 -11.31 5.97
N HIS A 37 2.98 -12.49 5.95
CA HIS A 37 3.64 -13.12 7.10
C HIS A 37 4.78 -14.04 6.62
N ILE A 38 5.60 -14.54 7.53
CA ILE A 38 6.82 -15.29 7.19
C ILE A 38 6.58 -16.62 6.45
N GLN A 39 5.36 -17.14 6.45
CA GLN A 39 5.04 -18.37 5.74
C GLN A 39 5.20 -18.20 4.24
N VAL A 40 5.68 -19.26 3.59
CA VAL A 40 5.86 -19.29 2.14
C VAL A 40 4.76 -20.10 1.46
N TYR A 41 4.54 -19.85 0.19
CA TYR A 41 3.67 -20.69 -0.62
C TYR A 41 4.26 -22.11 -0.71
N PRO A 42 3.46 -23.18 -0.55
CA PRO A 42 3.94 -24.55 -0.63
C PRO A 42 4.23 -24.98 -2.08
N THR A 43 3.74 -24.25 -3.05
CA THR A 43 3.91 -24.46 -4.49
C THR A 43 4.08 -23.12 -5.18
N GLY A 44 4.37 -23.09 -6.46
CA GLY A 44 4.57 -21.85 -7.21
C GLY A 44 5.98 -21.31 -6.98
N SER A 45 6.06 -20.06 -6.54
CA SER A 45 7.35 -19.39 -6.31
C SER A 45 8.09 -19.85 -5.06
N ASN A 46 7.43 -20.47 -4.11
CA ASN A 46 7.92 -20.72 -2.75
C ASN A 46 8.35 -19.44 -2.01
N GLN A 47 7.84 -18.29 -2.42
CA GLN A 47 8.08 -17.00 -1.77
C GLN A 47 7.07 -16.75 -0.64
N GLN A 48 7.32 -15.72 0.16
CA GLN A 48 6.47 -15.33 1.27
C GLN A 48 5.06 -14.99 0.79
N GLN A 49 4.05 -15.51 1.47
CA GLN A 49 2.64 -15.35 1.12
C GLN A 49 2.17 -13.91 1.29
N VAL A 50 1.32 -13.47 0.35
CA VAL A 50 0.53 -12.24 0.47
C VAL A 50 -0.95 -12.62 0.41
N THR A 51 -1.71 -12.11 1.36
CA THR A 51 -3.11 -12.44 1.55
C THR A 51 -3.93 -11.17 1.83
N CYS A 52 -5.24 -11.30 1.84
CA CYS A 52 -6.13 -10.28 2.36
C CYS A 52 -6.78 -10.79 3.65
N TYR A 53 -6.70 -9.99 4.74
CA TYR A 53 -7.09 -10.40 6.08
C TYR A 53 -7.90 -9.32 6.78
N HIS A 54 -8.95 -9.70 7.53
CA HIS A 54 -9.86 -8.73 8.14
C HIS A 54 -9.37 -8.11 9.45
N TYR A 55 -8.48 -8.82 10.14
CA TYR A 55 -8.00 -8.32 11.43
C TYR A 55 -6.77 -7.45 11.26
N LYS A 56 -6.69 -6.39 12.06
CA LYS A 56 -5.61 -5.43 12.04
C LYS A 56 -4.49 -5.88 12.97
N ASP A 57 -3.31 -6.07 12.41
CA ASP A 57 -2.08 -6.38 13.15
C ASP A 57 -0.86 -5.77 12.42
N GLU A 58 0.34 -5.97 12.95
CA GLU A 58 1.58 -5.45 12.37
C GLU A 58 1.89 -6.01 10.98
N ASN A 59 1.37 -7.18 10.65
CA ASN A 59 1.57 -7.80 9.33
C ASN A 59 0.73 -7.15 8.22
N ASN A 60 -0.08 -6.16 8.53
CA ASN A 60 -0.75 -5.30 7.55
C ASN A 60 0.07 -4.04 7.22
N GLU A 61 1.24 -3.84 7.84
CA GLU A 61 2.05 -2.66 7.63
C GLU A 61 2.93 -2.76 6.39
N TRP A 62 2.85 -1.74 5.54
CA TRP A 62 3.62 -1.60 4.32
C TRP A 62 4.28 -0.23 4.27
N VAL A 63 5.54 -0.18 3.85
CA VAL A 63 6.28 1.07 3.65
C VAL A 63 6.26 1.43 2.19
N VAL A 64 5.88 2.66 1.87
CA VAL A 64 5.89 3.21 0.50
C VAL A 64 7.31 3.65 0.17
N LEU A 65 7.96 2.95 -0.75
CA LEU A 65 9.33 3.22 -1.17
C LEU A 65 9.41 3.60 -2.65
N PRO A 66 10.43 4.34 -3.09
CA PRO A 66 10.68 4.59 -4.50
C PRO A 66 11.09 3.29 -5.22
N ARG A 67 11.00 3.29 -6.54
CA ARG A 67 11.49 2.19 -7.38
C ARG A 67 13.00 2.01 -7.22
N TRP A 68 13.53 0.82 -7.54
CA TRP A 68 14.90 0.43 -7.28
C TRP A 68 15.98 1.32 -7.94
N ASP A 69 15.68 1.94 -9.06
CA ASP A 69 16.58 2.82 -9.80
C ASP A 69 16.47 4.29 -9.38
N GLN A 70 15.75 4.59 -8.33
CA GLN A 70 15.68 5.91 -7.69
C GLN A 70 16.35 5.86 -6.31
N PRO A 71 16.97 6.96 -5.86
CA PRO A 71 17.55 7.01 -4.53
C PRO A 71 16.47 6.80 -3.47
N GLU A 72 16.84 6.13 -2.39
CA GLU A 72 16.00 6.07 -1.20
C GLU A 72 15.84 7.48 -0.60
N TYR A 73 14.72 7.70 0.05
CA TYR A 73 14.41 8.95 0.69
C TYR A 73 15.27 9.18 1.93
N SER A 74 16.07 10.25 1.95
CA SER A 74 16.76 10.72 3.13
C SER A 74 15.81 11.53 4.03
N ALA A 75 16.11 11.59 5.33
CA ALA A 75 15.38 12.44 6.27
C ALA A 75 15.50 13.94 5.91
N ASP A 76 16.57 14.34 5.23
CA ASP A 76 16.86 15.72 4.84
C ASP A 76 16.21 16.14 3.51
N ASP A 77 15.68 15.16 2.73
CA ASP A 77 15.03 15.48 1.46
C ASP A 77 13.66 16.15 1.68
N PRO A 78 13.18 16.99 0.76
CA PRO A 78 11.82 17.51 0.79
C PRO A 78 10.79 16.39 0.80
N ILE A 79 9.68 16.55 1.52
CA ILE A 79 8.60 15.54 1.54
C ILE A 79 8.02 15.39 0.14
N ARG A 80 8.08 14.18 -0.40
CA ARG A 80 7.44 13.81 -1.67
C ARG A 80 6.16 13.07 -1.39
N PHE A 81 5.04 13.66 -1.79
CA PHE A 81 3.72 13.05 -1.66
C PHE A 81 3.44 12.09 -2.81
N LEU A 82 2.65 11.06 -2.50
CA LEU A 82 2.22 10.05 -3.47
C LEU A 82 1.11 10.61 -4.37
N SER A 83 1.24 10.40 -5.68
CA SER A 83 0.36 10.93 -6.70
C SER A 83 -0.02 9.87 -7.75
N ASP A 84 -1.02 10.17 -8.57
CA ASP A 84 -1.38 9.33 -9.72
C ASP A 84 -0.21 9.15 -10.67
N GLY A 85 0.03 7.94 -11.13
CA GLY A 85 1.14 7.57 -12.01
C GLY A 85 2.47 7.33 -11.33
N ASP A 86 2.61 7.57 -10.03
CA ASP A 86 3.85 7.23 -9.32
C ASP A 86 4.13 5.73 -9.37
N ILE A 87 5.40 5.39 -9.55
CA ILE A 87 5.88 4.01 -9.49
C ILE A 87 6.54 3.80 -8.15
N ILE A 88 6.02 2.86 -7.39
CA ILE A 88 6.43 2.58 -6.01
C ILE A 88 6.84 1.12 -5.82
N ARG A 89 7.52 0.87 -4.70
CA ARG A 89 7.62 -0.43 -4.04
C ARG A 89 6.81 -0.37 -2.75
N LEU A 90 6.19 -1.48 -2.41
CA LEU A 90 5.55 -1.68 -1.10
C LEU A 90 6.37 -2.71 -0.33
N GLN A 91 7.08 -2.25 0.68
CA GLN A 91 7.87 -3.12 1.53
C GLN A 91 7.09 -3.50 2.78
N HIS A 92 6.97 -4.80 3.01
CA HIS A 92 6.29 -5.33 4.21
C HIS A 92 7.09 -4.97 5.47
N GLY A 93 6.47 -4.26 6.41
CA GLY A 93 7.13 -3.73 7.60
C GLY A 93 7.89 -4.79 8.41
N PRO A 94 7.23 -5.85 8.90
CA PRO A 94 7.89 -6.83 9.76
C PRO A 94 9.00 -7.65 9.09
N THR A 95 8.89 -7.99 7.80
CA THR A 95 9.85 -8.89 7.13
C THR A 95 10.79 -8.18 6.17
N THR A 96 10.59 -6.88 5.92
CA THR A 96 11.35 -6.04 4.99
C THR A 96 11.38 -6.54 3.54
N ARG A 97 10.51 -7.48 3.18
CA ARG A 97 10.38 -8.00 1.81
C ARG A 97 9.46 -7.13 0.98
N ASN A 98 9.72 -7.07 -0.32
CA ASN A 98 8.94 -6.22 -1.23
C ASN A 98 7.76 -6.98 -1.83
N LEU A 99 6.61 -6.33 -1.96
CA LEU A 99 5.46 -6.83 -2.68
C LEU A 99 5.83 -7.10 -4.13
N HIS A 100 5.61 -8.32 -4.58
CA HIS A 100 6.20 -8.87 -5.79
C HIS A 100 5.18 -9.67 -6.58
N SER A 101 5.31 -9.67 -7.92
CA SER A 101 4.57 -10.58 -8.79
C SER A 101 5.36 -10.92 -10.04
N HIS A 102 5.30 -12.16 -10.46
CA HIS A 102 5.92 -12.65 -11.71
C HIS A 102 5.04 -13.71 -12.37
N VAL A 103 5.47 -14.25 -13.52
CA VAL A 103 4.67 -15.19 -14.31
C VAL A 103 4.67 -16.57 -13.66
N VAL A 104 4.00 -16.64 -12.50
CA VAL A 104 3.69 -17.89 -11.78
C VAL A 104 2.19 -17.85 -11.48
N GLN A 105 1.50 -18.97 -11.67
CA GLN A 105 0.06 -19.06 -11.41
C GLN A 105 -0.25 -18.88 -9.93
N ALA A 106 -1.26 -18.06 -9.65
CA ALA A 106 -1.81 -17.93 -8.30
C ALA A 106 -2.30 -19.31 -7.79
N PRO A 107 -2.18 -19.57 -6.49
CA PRO A 107 -2.38 -20.93 -5.96
C PRO A 107 -3.82 -21.46 -6.11
N VAL A 108 -4.82 -20.59 -6.11
CA VAL A 108 -6.24 -20.97 -6.25
C VAL A 108 -6.83 -20.45 -7.56
N SER A 109 -6.75 -19.15 -7.82
CA SER A 109 -7.24 -18.51 -9.06
C SER A 109 -6.26 -18.68 -10.21
N LYS A 110 -6.05 -19.88 -10.69
CA LYS A 110 -5.02 -20.33 -11.64
C LYS A 110 -4.82 -19.47 -12.91
N LEU A 111 -5.77 -18.63 -13.26
CA LEU A 111 -5.67 -17.72 -14.43
C LEU A 111 -4.92 -16.43 -14.10
N ASN A 112 -4.75 -16.12 -12.82
CA ASN A 112 -4.05 -14.93 -12.35
C ASN A 112 -2.59 -15.25 -12.02
N ASN A 113 -1.76 -14.22 -11.89
CA ASN A 113 -0.40 -14.38 -11.38
C ASN A 113 -0.41 -14.37 -9.84
N GLU A 114 0.51 -15.14 -9.27
CA GLU A 114 0.78 -15.11 -7.83
C GLU A 114 1.30 -13.74 -7.40
N VAL A 115 0.82 -13.25 -6.26
CA VAL A 115 1.40 -12.10 -5.56
C VAL A 115 2.08 -12.62 -4.30
N SER A 116 3.32 -12.22 -4.10
CA SER A 116 4.18 -12.70 -3.02
C SER A 116 5.00 -11.56 -2.44
N CYS A 117 5.81 -11.84 -1.43
CA CYS A 117 6.89 -10.95 -1.02
C CYS A 117 8.25 -11.58 -1.31
N TYR A 118 9.15 -10.76 -1.89
CA TYR A 118 10.48 -11.19 -2.31
C TYR A 118 11.57 -10.22 -1.86
N GLY A 119 12.80 -10.73 -1.78
CA GLY A 119 13.99 -9.94 -1.50
C GLY A 119 14.04 -9.38 -0.08
N ASN A 120 14.58 -8.18 0.06
CA ASN A 120 14.72 -7.44 1.31
C ASN A 120 15.00 -5.95 1.02
N THR A 121 15.58 -5.22 1.96
CA THR A 121 15.93 -3.79 1.81
C THR A 121 16.93 -3.50 0.70
N THR A 122 17.78 -4.47 0.31
CA THR A 122 18.86 -4.29 -0.68
C THR A 122 18.75 -5.24 -1.87
N VAL A 123 17.89 -6.24 -1.79
CA VAL A 123 17.67 -7.26 -2.82
C VAL A 123 16.26 -7.18 -3.34
N GLY A 124 16.11 -6.95 -4.63
CA GLY A 124 14.86 -6.93 -5.35
C GLY A 124 15.06 -6.66 -6.84
N ASP A 125 13.98 -6.55 -7.56
CA ASP A 125 14.03 -6.32 -9.00
C ASP A 125 12.79 -5.55 -9.50
N THR A 126 12.66 -5.42 -10.82
CA THR A 126 11.55 -4.67 -11.45
C THR A 126 10.18 -5.33 -11.27
N HIS A 127 10.08 -6.55 -10.74
CA HIS A 127 8.81 -7.18 -10.40
C HIS A 127 8.26 -6.71 -9.03
N ASP A 128 8.99 -5.83 -8.34
CA ASP A 128 8.54 -5.12 -7.14
C ASP A 128 7.87 -3.78 -7.47
N HIS A 129 7.85 -3.38 -8.74
CA HIS A 129 7.39 -2.06 -9.17
C HIS A 129 5.90 -2.03 -9.48
N TRP A 130 5.19 -1.15 -8.79
CA TRP A 130 3.75 -0.95 -8.90
C TRP A 130 3.43 0.50 -9.26
N VAL A 131 2.62 0.67 -10.30
CA VAL A 131 2.09 1.98 -10.68
C VAL A 131 0.86 2.26 -9.84
N VAL A 132 0.82 3.40 -9.19
CA VAL A 132 -0.36 3.91 -8.50
C VAL A 132 -1.29 4.52 -9.55
N GLU A 133 -2.48 3.98 -9.69
CA GLU A 133 -3.53 4.53 -10.56
C GLU A 133 -4.70 5.01 -9.70
N VAL A 134 -4.84 6.31 -9.56
CA VAL A 134 -5.96 6.91 -8.84
C VAL A 134 -7.24 6.70 -9.65
N VAL A 135 -8.29 6.23 -9.00
CA VAL A 135 -9.63 6.10 -9.57
C VAL A 135 -10.42 7.38 -9.35
N ASP A 136 -10.52 7.78 -8.10
CA ASP A 136 -11.14 9.03 -7.65
C ASP A 136 -10.81 9.30 -6.18
N ASP A 137 -11.35 10.39 -5.67
CA ASP A 137 -11.26 10.75 -4.25
C ASP A 137 -12.59 11.34 -3.77
N ILE A 138 -13.06 10.91 -2.60
CA ILE A 138 -14.36 11.33 -2.05
C ILE A 138 -14.40 12.84 -1.80
N LYS A 139 -13.27 13.47 -1.48
CA LYS A 139 -13.16 14.91 -1.20
C LYS A 139 -12.71 15.72 -2.40
N GLN A 140 -11.74 15.19 -3.18
CA GLN A 140 -11.13 15.88 -4.31
C GLN A 140 -11.89 15.66 -5.64
N GLY A 141 -12.77 14.64 -5.71
CA GLY A 141 -13.58 14.32 -6.88
C GLY A 141 -12.89 13.37 -7.87
N SER A 142 -13.08 13.59 -9.17
CA SER A 142 -12.52 12.74 -10.22
C SER A 142 -10.99 12.76 -10.19
N LYS A 143 -10.35 11.71 -10.74
CA LYS A 143 -8.89 11.56 -10.73
C LYS A 143 -8.14 12.79 -11.28
N ASP A 144 -8.73 13.51 -12.23
CA ASP A 144 -8.10 14.70 -12.85
C ASP A 144 -7.91 15.86 -11.86
N HIS A 145 -8.61 15.86 -10.74
CA HIS A 145 -8.50 16.84 -9.67
C HIS A 145 -7.63 16.35 -8.49
N VAL A 146 -7.31 15.06 -8.44
CA VAL A 146 -6.53 14.47 -7.35
C VAL A 146 -5.06 14.77 -7.54
N GLN A 147 -4.52 15.69 -6.73
CA GLN A 147 -3.11 16.04 -6.75
C GLN A 147 -2.24 15.11 -5.90
N ARG A 148 -2.81 14.53 -4.83
CA ARG A 148 -2.10 13.67 -3.86
C ARG A 148 -3.02 12.58 -3.36
N VAL A 149 -2.45 11.41 -3.12
CA VAL A 149 -3.18 10.33 -2.46
C VAL A 149 -3.42 10.69 -1.00
N GLN A 150 -4.68 10.67 -0.58
CA GLN A 150 -5.09 10.90 0.80
C GLN A 150 -5.59 9.62 1.45
N SER A 151 -5.24 9.43 2.73
CA SER A 151 -5.78 8.32 3.52
C SER A 151 -7.30 8.43 3.64
N LEU A 152 -7.98 7.29 3.65
CA LEU A 152 -9.42 7.09 3.76
C LEU A 152 -10.27 7.58 2.58
N THR A 153 -9.80 8.53 1.79
CA THR A 153 -10.64 9.18 0.77
C THR A 153 -10.26 8.86 -0.66
N THR A 154 -8.96 8.69 -0.97
CA THR A 154 -8.53 8.34 -2.31
C THR A 154 -8.68 6.84 -2.57
N ARG A 155 -9.41 6.50 -3.66
CA ARG A 155 -9.48 5.14 -4.19
C ARG A 155 -8.46 4.98 -5.31
N MET A 156 -7.67 3.92 -5.26
CA MET A 156 -6.60 3.67 -6.24
C MET A 156 -6.51 2.19 -6.59
N ARG A 157 -5.78 1.91 -7.64
CA ARG A 157 -5.39 0.58 -8.10
C ARG A 157 -3.88 0.51 -8.14
N PHE A 158 -3.34 -0.68 -7.98
CA PHE A 158 -1.90 -0.94 -8.15
C PHE A 158 -1.72 -1.83 -9.37
N ARG A 159 -1.20 -1.23 -10.46
CA ARG A 159 -0.86 -1.97 -11.68
C ARG A 159 0.61 -2.35 -11.66
N HIS A 160 0.89 -3.62 -11.80
CA HIS A 160 2.27 -4.10 -11.91
C HIS A 160 2.94 -3.50 -13.17
N GLN A 161 4.04 -2.76 -12.99
CA GLN A 161 4.66 -2.00 -14.08
C GLN A 161 5.04 -2.88 -15.28
N LYS A 162 5.64 -4.04 -15.04
CA LYS A 162 6.15 -4.93 -16.09
C LYS A 162 5.08 -5.87 -16.66
N LEU A 163 4.20 -6.40 -15.81
CA LEU A 163 3.22 -7.42 -16.21
C LEU A 163 1.89 -6.84 -16.68
N GLY A 164 1.57 -5.60 -16.31
CA GLY A 164 0.32 -4.92 -16.64
C GLY A 164 -0.90 -5.45 -15.89
N CYS A 165 -0.74 -6.37 -14.95
CA CYS A 165 -1.83 -6.89 -14.13
C CYS A 165 -2.06 -6.03 -12.89
N TYR A 166 -3.23 -6.16 -12.25
CA TYR A 166 -3.67 -5.40 -11.09
C TYR A 166 -3.77 -6.27 -9.85
N ILE A 167 -3.33 -5.77 -8.71
CA ILE A 167 -3.54 -6.42 -7.42
C ILE A 167 -5.03 -6.50 -7.15
N ARG A 168 -5.48 -7.71 -6.82
CA ARG A 168 -6.89 -8.04 -6.64
C ARG A 168 -7.09 -8.94 -5.43
N ALA A 169 -8.18 -8.70 -4.69
CA ALA A 169 -8.70 -9.61 -3.68
C ALA A 169 -10.22 -9.76 -3.86
N ASP A 170 -10.68 -10.99 -3.92
CA ASP A 170 -12.10 -11.32 -3.96
C ASP A 170 -12.45 -12.40 -2.91
N ASN A 171 -13.48 -13.18 -3.11
CA ASN A 171 -13.88 -14.22 -2.17
C ASN A 171 -13.13 -15.56 -2.36
N THR A 172 -11.91 -15.53 -2.89
CA THR A 172 -11.10 -16.73 -3.12
C THR A 172 -10.34 -17.11 -1.85
N VAL A 173 -10.83 -18.14 -1.14
CA VAL A 173 -10.26 -18.60 0.12
C VAL A 173 -9.08 -19.54 -0.12
N LEU A 174 -7.94 -19.23 0.49
CA LEU A 174 -6.76 -20.10 0.50
C LEU A 174 -7.01 -21.37 1.32
N PRO A 175 -6.38 -22.50 0.97
CA PRO A 175 -6.40 -23.71 1.80
C PRO A 175 -5.84 -23.50 3.21
N GLN A 176 -5.82 -24.56 4.02
CA GLN A 176 -5.35 -24.50 5.42
C GLN A 176 -3.92 -23.95 5.56
N TRP A 177 -3.04 -24.23 4.61
CA TRP A 177 -1.66 -23.69 4.63
C TRP A 177 -1.60 -22.16 4.47
N GLY A 178 -2.63 -21.52 3.93
CA GLY A 178 -2.81 -20.06 3.87
C GLY A 178 -3.78 -19.54 4.93
N PHE A 179 -3.98 -20.28 6.02
CA PHE A 179 -4.81 -19.94 7.19
C PHE A 179 -6.27 -19.60 6.85
N LYS A 180 -6.80 -20.09 5.73
CA LYS A 180 -8.14 -19.73 5.23
C LYS A 180 -8.30 -18.22 4.97
N GLN A 181 -7.22 -17.48 4.88
CA GLN A 181 -7.23 -16.09 4.46
C GLN A 181 -7.56 -15.99 2.96
N ILE A 182 -7.82 -14.78 2.48
CA ILE A 182 -8.18 -14.56 1.09
C ILE A 182 -6.94 -14.45 0.21
N GLU A 183 -6.97 -15.10 -0.93
CA GLU A 183 -5.94 -14.97 -1.96
C GLU A 183 -5.86 -13.54 -2.47
N VAL A 184 -4.65 -13.02 -2.53
CA VAL A 184 -4.31 -11.83 -3.31
C VAL A 184 -3.61 -12.29 -4.57
N SER A 185 -4.09 -11.84 -5.72
CA SER A 185 -3.54 -12.22 -7.02
C SER A 185 -3.35 -11.00 -7.92
N CYS A 186 -2.58 -11.15 -8.99
CA CYS A 186 -2.40 -10.11 -10.00
C CYS A 186 -3.12 -10.52 -11.29
N GLN A 187 -4.24 -9.86 -11.59
CA GLN A 187 -5.10 -10.18 -12.72
C GLN A 187 -4.90 -9.23 -13.88
N LYS A 188 -4.74 -9.76 -15.10
CA LYS A 188 -4.80 -9.02 -16.36
C LYS A 188 -6.26 -8.82 -16.80
N ASP A 189 -6.44 -7.94 -17.75
CA ASP A 189 -7.73 -7.72 -18.43
C ASP A 189 -8.90 -7.46 -17.48
N VAL A 190 -8.65 -6.67 -16.44
CA VAL A 190 -9.69 -6.26 -15.48
C VAL A 190 -10.48 -5.07 -16.02
N SER A 191 -11.78 -5.06 -15.77
CA SER A 191 -12.65 -3.92 -16.07
C SER A 191 -12.23 -2.68 -15.27
N PRO A 192 -12.35 -1.47 -15.83
CA PRO A 192 -12.07 -0.24 -15.08
C PRO A 192 -12.89 -0.09 -13.79
N GLY A 193 -14.12 -0.64 -13.77
CA GLY A 193 -15.04 -0.62 -12.63
C GLY A 193 -14.90 -1.81 -11.68
N ASP A 194 -13.90 -2.68 -11.82
CA ASP A 194 -13.72 -3.83 -10.95
C ASP A 194 -13.23 -3.41 -9.56
N ILE A 195 -14.18 -3.29 -8.62
CA ILE A 195 -13.94 -2.85 -7.25
C ILE A 195 -13.03 -3.78 -6.44
N HIS A 196 -12.86 -5.05 -6.87
CA HIS A 196 -11.92 -5.99 -6.23
C HIS A 196 -10.46 -5.59 -6.46
N THR A 197 -10.19 -4.73 -7.44
CA THR A 197 -8.88 -4.12 -7.69
C THR A 197 -8.70 -2.77 -6.99
N TYR A 198 -9.74 -2.26 -6.32
CA TYR A 198 -9.70 -0.96 -5.65
C TYR A 198 -9.18 -1.10 -4.22
N TRP A 199 -8.29 -0.20 -3.88
CA TRP A 199 -7.67 -0.10 -2.57
C TRP A 199 -7.71 1.35 -2.08
N ASN A 200 -7.78 1.53 -0.77
CA ASN A 200 -7.51 2.81 -0.15
C ASN A 200 -6.51 2.64 1.01
N VAL A 201 -5.88 3.72 1.41
CA VAL A 201 -5.06 3.76 2.62
C VAL A 201 -5.97 3.89 3.82
N GLU A 202 -6.09 2.84 4.63
CA GLU A 202 -6.92 2.82 5.86
C GLU A 202 -6.27 3.60 6.99
N SER A 203 -4.94 3.48 7.11
CA SER A 203 -4.15 4.27 8.05
C SER A 203 -2.75 4.49 7.50
N HIS A 204 -2.14 5.61 7.88
CA HIS A 204 -0.76 5.87 7.55
C HIS A 204 -0.03 6.56 8.71
N TRP A 205 1.28 6.38 8.74
CA TRP A 205 2.19 7.02 9.66
C TRP A 205 3.46 7.43 8.90
N ASN A 206 3.92 8.66 9.15
CA ASN A 206 5.18 9.13 8.59
C ASN A 206 5.86 10.01 9.64
N ASP A 207 7.02 9.58 10.13
CA ASP A 207 7.78 10.28 11.17
C ASP A 207 8.19 11.70 10.78
N ARG A 208 8.29 11.97 9.46
CA ARG A 208 8.66 13.29 8.91
C ARG A 208 7.48 14.26 8.84
N CYS A 209 6.26 13.78 8.95
CA CYS A 209 5.04 14.59 8.96
C CYS A 209 4.68 15.10 10.35
N VAL A 210 5.48 14.76 11.36
CA VAL A 210 5.36 15.34 12.71
C VAL A 210 6.11 16.67 12.69
N TYR A 211 5.38 17.78 12.66
CA TYR A 211 6.00 19.10 12.76
C TYR A 211 6.82 19.20 14.06
N PRO A 212 8.13 19.56 13.99
CA PRO A 212 8.84 19.96 15.21
C PRO A 212 8.12 21.21 15.76
N PHE A 213 7.76 21.17 17.04
CA PHE A 213 7.19 22.34 17.73
C PHE A 213 8.15 23.51 17.60
N VAL A 214 7.81 24.50 16.79
CA VAL A 214 8.46 25.80 16.82
C VAL A 214 7.95 26.51 18.08
N PHE A 215 8.69 26.43 19.16
CA PHE A 215 8.48 27.31 20.31
C PHE A 215 8.82 28.73 19.87
N VAL A 216 7.82 29.51 19.50
CA VAL A 216 7.98 30.96 19.37
C VAL A 216 8.05 31.51 20.79
N HIS A 217 9.27 31.78 21.24
CA HIS A 217 9.49 32.57 22.46
C HIS A 217 9.02 34.00 22.17
N VAL A 218 7.82 34.32 22.60
CA VAL A 218 7.35 35.71 22.65
C VAL A 218 7.99 36.35 23.87
N SER A 219 9.10 37.03 23.68
CA SER A 219 9.69 37.92 24.67
C SER A 219 8.71 39.08 24.90
N ARG A 220 8.07 39.14 26.04
CA ARG A 220 7.37 40.35 26.47
C ARG A 220 8.43 41.36 26.94
N SER A 221 8.58 42.44 26.20
CA SER A 221 9.20 43.70 26.64
C SER A 221 8.16 44.53 27.41
#